data_747685a4185702a677e4a740d7c8e465
#
_entry.id   747685a4185702a677e4a740d7c8e465
#
_cell.length_a   1.000
_cell.length_b   1.000
_cell.length_c   1.000
_cell.angle_alpha   90.00
_cell.angle_beta   90.00
_cell.angle_gamma   90.00
#
_symmetry.space_group_name_H-M   'P 1'
#
loop_
_entity.id
_entity.type
_entity.pdbx_description
1 polymer ?
#
loop_
_entity_poly.entity_id
_entity_poly.type
_entity_poly.pdbx_seq_one_letter_code
_entity_poly.pdbx_strand_id
1 'polypeptide(L)'
;MIRKNEREPNKFETGDAALKLSVHTINITSNPKIFKPVYSNVINRLTSDTALIYHKLRVANDIWAKDEKSAKERIRLQDEALDLCLRVTSTIMIAQGLFHLRFKKVSYWNSLVERTQILIKKWQESDIKGYKEKKILGT
;
A
#
# COMPACT_ATOMS: atom_id res chain seq x y z
N MET A 1 5.54 -24.33 22.65
CA MET A 1 5.94 -23.79 21.41
C MET A 1 5.01 -22.70 21.03
N ILE A 2 5.56 -21.74 20.47
CA ILE A 2 4.68 -20.97 19.71
C ILE A 2 4.40 -21.81 18.57
N ARG A 3 3.26 -22.24 18.56
CA ARG A 3 2.86 -22.94 17.43
C ARG A 3 2.61 -21.95 16.35
N LYS A 4 2.59 -22.47 15.18
CA LYS A 4 2.31 -21.70 14.04
C LYS A 4 1.11 -20.80 14.20
N ASN A 5 0.05 -21.34 14.73
CA ASN A 5 -1.17 -20.57 14.91
C ASN A 5 -0.99 -19.48 15.98
N GLU A 6 -0.13 -19.71 16.94
CA GLU A 6 0.09 -18.71 17.98
C GLU A 6 0.90 -17.56 17.46
N ARG A 7 1.78 -17.80 16.50
CA ARG A 7 2.60 -16.73 15.96
C ARG A 7 1.99 -16.11 14.74
N GLU A 8 0.69 -16.24 14.58
CA GLU A 8 -0.02 -15.59 13.51
C GLU A 8 0.55 -15.96 12.13
N PRO A 9 0.44 -17.24 11.76
CA PRO A 9 1.03 -17.71 10.50
C PRO A 9 0.46 -17.00 9.28
N ASN A 10 -0.71 -16.38 9.41
CA ASN A 10 -1.35 -15.68 8.30
C ASN A 10 -1.13 -14.17 8.34
N LYS A 11 -0.21 -13.74 9.20
CA LYS A 11 0.08 -12.33 9.30
C LYS A 11 0.64 -11.82 7.99
N PHE A 12 0.08 -10.73 7.50
CA PHE A 12 0.52 -10.09 6.28
C PHE A 12 0.87 -8.66 6.59
N GLU A 13 2.10 -8.45 7.02
CA GLU A 13 2.58 -7.15 7.49
C GLU A 13 2.43 -6.06 6.45
N THR A 14 2.72 -6.37 5.20
CA THR A 14 2.61 -5.40 4.11
C THR A 14 1.16 -4.96 3.92
N GLY A 15 0.24 -5.90 3.95
CA GLY A 15 -1.19 -5.58 3.87
C GLY A 15 -1.67 -4.78 5.06
N ASP A 16 -1.18 -5.12 6.25
CA ASP A 16 -1.54 -4.39 7.47
C ASP A 16 -1.11 -2.93 7.40
N ALA A 17 0.08 -2.67 6.86
CA ALA A 17 0.57 -1.30 6.68
C ALA A 17 -0.32 -0.53 5.70
N ALA A 18 -0.69 -1.17 4.60
CA ALA A 18 -1.57 -0.55 3.60
C ALA A 18 -2.96 -0.28 4.17
N LEU A 19 -3.47 -1.20 4.98
CA LEU A 19 -4.77 -1.01 5.64
C LEU A 19 -4.72 0.18 6.58
N LYS A 20 -3.65 0.27 7.37
CA LYS A 20 -3.49 1.39 8.29
C LYS A 20 -3.44 2.72 7.53
N LEU A 21 -2.73 2.76 6.42
CA LEU A 21 -2.68 3.94 5.57
C LEU A 21 -4.07 4.33 5.06
N SER A 22 -4.83 3.36 4.57
CA SER A 22 -6.16 3.61 4.04
C SER A 22 -7.11 4.13 5.12
N VAL A 23 -7.13 3.47 6.27
CA VAL A 23 -8.00 3.87 7.40
C VAL A 23 -7.63 5.27 7.89
N HIS A 24 -6.33 5.53 8.04
CA HIS A 24 -5.87 6.86 8.46
C HIS A 24 -6.32 7.93 7.46
N THR A 25 -6.19 7.65 6.18
CA THR A 25 -6.56 8.60 5.13
C THR A 25 -8.05 8.92 5.17
N ILE A 26 -8.88 7.91 5.33
CA ILE A 26 -10.33 8.11 5.44
C ILE A 26 -10.66 8.95 6.68
N ASN A 27 -10.02 8.63 7.81
CA ASN A 27 -10.28 9.33 9.06
C ASN A 27 -9.93 10.81 9.00
N ILE A 28 -8.74 11.15 8.50
CA ILE A 28 -8.33 12.56 8.49
C ILE A 28 -9.08 13.38 7.44
N THR A 29 -9.46 12.76 6.33
CA THR A 29 -10.17 13.49 5.27
C THR A 29 -11.65 13.65 5.56
N SER A 30 -12.16 13.03 6.61
CA SER A 30 -13.59 13.12 6.93
C SER A 30 -13.96 14.39 7.69
N ASN A 31 -12.99 15.20 8.10
CA ASN A 31 -13.27 16.45 8.79
C ASN A 31 -13.56 17.57 7.77
N PRO A 32 -14.83 17.95 7.59
CA PRO A 32 -15.20 18.92 6.55
C PRO A 32 -14.74 20.35 6.83
N LYS A 33 -14.31 20.62 8.05
CA LYS A 33 -13.78 21.94 8.40
C LYS A 33 -12.40 22.14 7.80
N ILE A 34 -11.64 21.06 7.66
CA ILE A 34 -10.29 21.09 7.09
C ILE A 34 -10.33 20.63 5.63
N PHE A 35 -10.93 19.47 5.39
CA PHE A 35 -11.05 18.89 4.05
C PHE A 35 -12.41 19.28 3.47
N LYS A 36 -12.46 20.47 2.90
CA LYS A 36 -13.72 21.07 2.45
C LYS A 36 -14.34 20.30 1.29
N PRO A 37 -15.66 20.03 1.37
CA PRO A 37 -16.34 19.21 0.35
C PRO A 37 -16.25 19.75 -1.07
N VAL A 38 -16.01 21.05 -1.25
CA VAL A 38 -15.85 21.61 -2.58
C VAL A 38 -14.65 21.00 -3.32
N TYR A 39 -13.69 20.43 -2.58
CA TYR A 39 -12.53 19.77 -3.15
C TYR A 39 -12.65 18.26 -3.03
N SER A 40 -13.88 17.74 -3.12
CA SER A 40 -14.13 16.30 -2.99
C SER A 40 -13.37 15.45 -4.00
N ASN A 41 -13.02 16.00 -5.16
CA ASN A 41 -12.25 15.26 -6.16
C ASN A 41 -10.86 14.89 -5.64
N VAL A 42 -10.21 15.79 -4.89
CA VAL A 42 -8.90 15.49 -4.28
C VAL A 42 -9.06 14.49 -3.14
N ILE A 43 -10.08 14.71 -2.30
CA ILE A 43 -10.36 13.82 -1.17
C ILE A 43 -10.65 12.40 -1.66
N ASN A 44 -11.50 12.28 -2.68
CA ASN A 44 -11.87 10.98 -3.23
C ASN A 44 -10.68 10.26 -3.86
N ARG A 45 -9.78 11.00 -4.49
CA ARG A 45 -8.57 10.40 -5.05
C ARG A 45 -7.71 9.80 -3.94
N LEU A 46 -7.52 10.55 -2.85
CA LEU A 46 -6.73 10.06 -1.71
C LEU A 46 -7.35 8.81 -1.10
N THR A 47 -8.64 8.82 -0.86
CA THR A 47 -9.30 7.68 -0.23
C THR A 47 -9.36 6.48 -1.16
N SER A 48 -9.62 6.70 -2.45
CA SER A 48 -9.68 5.62 -3.43
C SER A 48 -8.32 5.00 -3.69
N ASP A 49 -7.29 5.82 -3.87
CA ASP A 49 -5.95 5.31 -4.17
C ASP A 49 -5.38 4.53 -3.00
N THR A 50 -5.56 5.01 -1.77
CA THR A 50 -5.04 4.28 -0.61
C THR A 50 -5.79 2.96 -0.40
N ALA A 51 -7.10 2.93 -0.64
CA ALA A 51 -7.86 1.69 -0.58
C ALA A 51 -7.42 0.72 -1.68
N LEU A 52 -7.13 1.24 -2.87
CA LEU A 52 -6.73 0.41 -4.00
C LEU A 52 -5.35 -0.23 -3.76
N ILE A 53 -4.43 0.49 -3.10
CA ILE A 53 -3.15 -0.10 -2.69
C ILE A 53 -3.42 -1.37 -1.87
N TYR A 54 -4.26 -1.25 -0.87
CA TYR A 54 -4.59 -2.37 -0.02
C TYR A 54 -5.21 -3.54 -0.81
N HIS A 55 -6.17 -3.23 -1.69
CA HIS A 55 -6.84 -4.27 -2.49
C HIS A 55 -5.86 -5.00 -3.40
N LYS A 56 -4.96 -4.28 -4.06
CA LYS A 56 -3.98 -4.92 -4.94
C LYS A 56 -3.04 -5.83 -4.17
N LEU A 57 -2.62 -5.40 -2.98
CA LEU A 57 -1.74 -6.22 -2.16
C LEU A 57 -2.46 -7.46 -1.63
N ARG A 58 -3.74 -7.35 -1.30
CA ARG A 58 -4.52 -8.51 -0.87
C ARG A 58 -4.67 -9.50 -2.01
N VAL A 59 -4.97 -9.03 -3.22
CA VAL A 59 -5.08 -9.92 -4.37
C VAL A 59 -3.76 -10.59 -4.65
N ALA A 60 -2.65 -9.82 -4.62
CA ALA A 60 -1.32 -10.39 -4.84
C ALA A 60 -1.00 -11.47 -3.82
N ASN A 61 -1.35 -11.23 -2.55
CA ASN A 61 -1.08 -12.18 -1.48
C ASN A 61 -1.85 -13.49 -1.64
N ASP A 62 -2.99 -13.44 -2.31
CA ASP A 62 -3.81 -14.63 -2.55
C ASP A 62 -3.36 -15.42 -3.77
N ILE A 63 -2.45 -14.88 -4.58
CA ILE A 63 -1.92 -15.61 -5.74
C ILE A 63 -0.84 -16.57 -5.30
N TRP A 64 -1.07 -17.86 -5.54
CA TRP A 64 -0.04 -18.87 -5.35
C TRP A 64 0.78 -18.94 -6.63
N ALA A 65 2.03 -18.49 -6.56
CA ALA A 65 2.91 -18.42 -7.73
C ALA A 65 3.49 -19.81 -8.03
N LYS A 66 2.75 -20.61 -8.75
CA LYS A 66 3.15 -21.97 -9.09
C LYS A 66 3.85 -22.07 -10.46
N ASP A 67 3.74 -21.03 -11.29
CA ASP A 67 4.35 -20.99 -12.61
C ASP A 67 4.73 -19.56 -12.93
N GLU A 68 5.36 -19.37 -14.10
CA GLU A 68 5.82 -18.06 -14.52
C GLU A 68 4.69 -17.05 -14.65
N LYS A 69 3.56 -17.49 -15.17
CA LYS A 69 2.43 -16.59 -15.39
C LYS A 69 1.89 -16.05 -14.07
N SER A 70 1.66 -16.93 -13.10
CA SER A 70 1.13 -16.50 -11.80
C SER A 70 2.15 -15.68 -11.03
N ALA A 71 3.45 -16.00 -11.14
CA ALA A 71 4.50 -15.22 -10.51
C ALA A 71 4.53 -13.79 -11.07
N LYS A 72 4.44 -13.67 -12.39
CA LYS A 72 4.45 -12.35 -13.03
C LYS A 72 3.22 -11.54 -12.67
N GLU A 73 2.08 -12.19 -12.53
CA GLU A 73 0.85 -11.51 -12.13
C GLU A 73 0.97 -10.94 -10.72
N ARG A 74 1.53 -11.72 -9.80
CA ARG A 74 1.74 -11.26 -8.43
C ARG A 74 2.70 -10.07 -8.39
N ILE A 75 3.80 -10.15 -9.16
CA ILE A 75 4.76 -9.05 -9.26
C ILE A 75 4.11 -7.80 -9.87
N ARG A 76 3.27 -7.98 -10.88
CA ARG A 76 2.58 -6.87 -11.53
C ARG A 76 1.71 -6.12 -10.54
N LEU A 77 0.98 -6.84 -9.69
CA LEU A 77 0.14 -6.20 -8.67
C LEU A 77 0.97 -5.46 -7.63
N GLN A 78 2.13 -6.01 -7.25
CA GLN A 78 3.05 -5.33 -6.35
C GLN A 78 3.58 -4.03 -6.97
N ASP A 79 3.92 -4.07 -8.26
CA ASP A 79 4.38 -2.87 -8.98
C ASP A 79 3.29 -1.82 -9.06
N GLU A 80 2.06 -2.23 -9.33
CA GLU A 80 0.94 -1.31 -9.39
C GLU A 80 0.67 -0.65 -8.04
N ALA A 81 0.84 -1.41 -6.97
CA ALA A 81 0.69 -0.85 -5.62
C ALA A 81 1.78 0.19 -5.34
N LEU A 82 3.02 -0.06 -5.78
CA LEU A 82 4.10 0.91 -5.64
C LEU A 82 3.82 2.18 -6.43
N ASP A 83 3.31 2.06 -7.65
CA ASP A 83 2.92 3.21 -8.45
C ASP A 83 1.85 4.05 -7.77
N LEU A 84 0.88 3.38 -7.16
CA LEU A 84 -0.16 4.07 -6.40
C LEU A 84 0.41 4.80 -5.19
N CYS A 85 1.41 4.23 -4.52
CA CYS A 85 2.07 4.90 -3.40
C CYS A 85 2.70 6.22 -3.84
N LEU A 86 3.34 6.23 -5.02
CA LEU A 86 3.91 7.45 -5.58
C LEU A 86 2.82 8.47 -5.86
N ARG A 87 1.71 8.03 -6.41
CA ARG A 87 0.57 8.90 -6.70
C ARG A 87 -0.02 9.49 -5.43
N VAL A 88 -0.14 8.67 -4.39
CA VAL A 88 -0.65 9.14 -3.10
C VAL A 88 0.26 10.21 -2.53
N THR A 89 1.59 10.00 -2.61
CA THR A 89 2.56 10.96 -2.12
C THR A 89 2.38 12.32 -2.79
N SER A 90 2.26 12.34 -4.11
CA SER A 90 2.06 13.59 -4.84
C SER A 90 0.70 14.23 -4.54
N THR A 91 -0.33 13.43 -4.35
CA THR A 91 -1.66 13.96 -4.02
C THR A 91 -1.68 14.53 -2.60
N ILE A 92 -0.93 13.96 -1.66
CA ILE A 92 -0.78 14.52 -0.32
C ILE A 92 -0.13 15.90 -0.39
N MET A 93 0.85 16.08 -1.28
CA MET A 93 1.48 17.38 -1.48
C MET A 93 0.47 18.41 -2.00
N ILE A 94 -0.38 18.02 -2.93
CA ILE A 94 -1.46 18.88 -3.41
C ILE A 94 -2.40 19.22 -2.26
N ALA A 95 -2.77 18.22 -1.46
CA ALA A 95 -3.67 18.42 -0.32
C ALA A 95 -3.05 19.37 0.70
N GLN A 96 -1.76 19.24 0.94
CA GLN A 96 -1.07 20.14 1.89
C GLN A 96 -1.24 21.60 1.48
N GLY A 97 -1.03 21.91 0.21
CA GLY A 97 -1.19 23.27 -0.28
C GLY A 97 -2.64 23.71 -0.29
N LEU A 98 -3.53 22.82 -0.70
CA LEU A 98 -4.95 23.14 -0.88
C LEU A 98 -5.67 23.36 0.45
N PHE A 99 -5.40 22.49 1.43
CA PHE A 99 -6.07 22.50 2.73
C PHE A 99 -5.23 23.15 3.84
N HIS A 100 -4.04 23.66 3.51
CA HIS A 100 -3.14 24.29 4.46
C HIS A 100 -2.82 23.40 5.65
N LEU A 101 -2.46 22.14 5.36
CA LEU A 101 -2.20 21.16 6.40
C LEU A 101 -0.90 21.45 7.13
N ARG A 102 -0.90 21.17 8.45
CA ARG A 102 0.28 21.33 9.26
C ARG A 102 1.35 20.31 8.88
N PHE A 103 2.61 20.70 8.99
CA PHE A 103 3.75 19.86 8.67
C PHE A 103 3.68 18.51 9.41
N LYS A 104 3.39 18.54 10.69
CA LYS A 104 3.31 17.30 11.49
C LYS A 104 2.30 16.29 10.92
N LYS A 105 1.14 16.79 10.51
CA LYS A 105 0.09 15.94 9.96
C LYS A 105 0.54 15.31 8.65
N VAL A 106 1.15 16.11 7.78
CA VAL A 106 1.66 15.62 6.49
C VAL A 106 2.82 14.66 6.68
N SER A 107 3.72 14.97 7.60
CA SER A 107 4.86 14.12 7.88
C SER A 107 4.44 12.74 8.36
N TYR A 108 3.47 12.67 9.26
CA TYR A 108 2.96 11.39 9.72
C TYR A 108 2.28 10.61 8.60
N TRP A 109 1.45 11.29 7.81
CA TRP A 109 0.76 10.69 6.68
C TRP A 109 1.76 10.09 5.69
N ASN A 110 2.78 10.87 5.34
CA ASN A 110 3.84 10.41 4.43
C ASN A 110 4.61 9.23 5.02
N SER A 111 4.79 9.19 6.34
CA SER A 111 5.49 8.06 6.97
C SER A 111 4.72 6.76 6.80
N LEU A 112 3.39 6.81 6.77
CA LEU A 112 2.56 5.63 6.53
C LEU A 112 2.70 5.14 5.09
N VAL A 113 2.78 6.07 4.13
CA VAL A 113 3.02 5.71 2.72
C VAL A 113 4.40 5.09 2.57
N GLU A 114 5.41 5.70 3.16
CA GLU A 114 6.79 5.26 3.06
C GLU A 114 6.98 3.87 3.64
N ARG A 115 6.39 3.62 4.80
CA ARG A 115 6.45 2.29 5.40
C ARG A 115 5.81 1.25 4.49
N THR A 116 4.68 1.58 3.90
CA THR A 116 4.01 0.67 2.96
C THR A 116 4.92 0.37 1.76
N GLN A 117 5.54 1.41 1.19
CA GLN A 117 6.48 1.24 0.07
C GLN A 117 7.65 0.33 0.43
N ILE A 118 8.25 0.56 1.59
CA ILE A 118 9.39 -0.25 2.03
C ILE A 118 8.99 -1.71 2.16
N LEU A 119 7.84 -1.97 2.76
CA LEU A 119 7.37 -3.35 2.94
C LEU A 119 7.02 -4.02 1.60
N ILE A 120 6.41 -3.29 0.68
CA ILE A 120 6.11 -3.84 -0.65
C ILE A 120 7.40 -4.25 -1.35
N LYS A 121 8.40 -3.37 -1.34
CA LYS A 121 9.67 -3.63 -2.01
C LYS A 121 10.38 -4.85 -1.42
N LYS A 122 10.42 -4.94 -0.11
CA LYS A 122 11.04 -6.10 0.56
C LYS A 122 10.30 -7.39 0.23
N TRP A 123 9.00 -7.35 0.24
CA TRP A 123 8.17 -8.50 -0.08
C TRP A 123 8.41 -8.94 -1.53
N GLN A 124 8.40 -7.99 -2.46
CA GLN A 124 8.64 -8.28 -3.87
C GLN A 124 10.03 -8.86 -4.10
N GLU A 125 11.06 -8.30 -3.47
CA GLU A 125 12.42 -8.80 -3.59
C GLU A 125 12.52 -10.24 -3.10
N SER A 126 11.87 -10.54 -1.98
CA SER A 126 11.83 -11.89 -1.46
C SER A 126 11.12 -12.85 -2.41
N ASP A 127 10.00 -12.42 -2.98
CA ASP A 127 9.26 -13.22 -3.95
C ASP A 127 10.11 -13.53 -5.18
N ILE A 128 10.72 -12.50 -5.76
CA ILE A 128 11.54 -12.64 -6.97
C ILE A 128 12.71 -13.59 -6.72
N LYS A 129 13.37 -13.43 -5.58
CA LYS A 129 14.48 -14.32 -5.23
C LYS A 129 14.01 -15.77 -5.14
N GLY A 130 12.89 -15.99 -4.46
CA GLY A 130 12.33 -17.34 -4.32
C GLY A 130 11.91 -17.94 -5.66
N TYR A 131 11.31 -17.14 -6.54
CA TYR A 131 10.89 -17.61 -7.86
C TYR A 131 12.06 -17.99 -8.74
N LYS A 132 13.18 -17.26 -8.65
CA LYS A 132 14.39 -17.61 -9.40
C LYS A 132 15.01 -18.90 -8.87
N GLU A 133 15.04 -19.06 -7.56
CA GLU A 133 15.59 -20.27 -6.94
C GLU A 133 14.78 -21.52 -7.32
N LYS A 134 13.47 -21.36 -7.47
CA LYS A 134 12.60 -22.47 -7.88
C LYS A 134 12.50 -22.61 -9.40
N LYS A 135 13.21 -21.76 -10.14
CA LYS A 135 13.19 -21.74 -11.60
C LYS A 135 11.80 -21.43 -12.17
N ILE A 136 11.00 -20.70 -11.41
CA ILE A 136 9.69 -20.23 -11.87
C ILE A 136 9.88 -19.03 -12.78
N LEU A 137 10.83 -18.15 -12.41
CA LEU A 137 11.26 -17.03 -13.24
C LEU A 137 12.64 -17.32 -13.80
N GLY A 138 12.93 -16.75 -14.94
CA GLY A 138 14.27 -16.82 -15.52
C GLY A 138 15.30 -16.17 -14.62
N THR A 139 16.57 -16.55 -14.80
CA THR A 139 17.66 -16.00 -14.00
C THR A 139 18.19 -14.69 -14.60
#